data_a534b7117244910d538a0e90c2d36330
#
_entry.id   a534b7117244910d538a0e90c2d36330
#
_cell.length_a   1.000
_cell.length_b   1.000
_cell.length_c   1.000
_cell.angle_alpha   90.00
_cell.angle_beta   90.00
_cell.angle_gamma   90.00
#
_symmetry.space_group_name_H-M   'P 1'
#
loop_
_entity.id
_entity.type
_entity.pdbx_description
1 polymer ?
#
loop_
_entity_poly.entity_id
_entity_poly.type
_entity_poly.pdbx_seq_one_letter_code
_entity_poly.pdbx_strand_id
1 'polypeptide(L)'
;MLAAAVLASVFGAGTAAAADAAGLWRGLAAGETVALMRHASAPGLGDPANFALDDCDTQRNLSAAGRAEARAIGARLRDHGIDHAVVRSSRWCRCLDTARLLDVGEVVPTPALDSFFEDREAGPGQTRTVRRLLADDASGRPRVLVTHQVNITALTDVFPASGEIVVVRPGPEGLAVVGRIAPP
;
A
#
# COMPACT_ATOMS: atom_id res chain seq x y z
N MET A 1 -26.32 8.32 -60.28
CA MET A 1 -25.75 7.29 -59.39
C MET A 1 -24.80 8.02 -58.41
N LEU A 2 -25.27 8.32 -57.20
CA LEU A 2 -24.43 8.92 -56.14
C LEU A 2 -23.94 7.79 -55.22
N ALA A 3 -22.62 7.64 -55.11
CA ALA A 3 -21.99 6.71 -54.18
C ALA A 3 -21.77 7.44 -52.83
N ALA A 4 -22.44 6.95 -51.79
CA ALA A 4 -22.23 7.44 -50.43
C ALA A 4 -21.00 6.72 -49.81
N ALA A 5 -19.96 7.46 -49.47
CA ALA A 5 -18.82 6.95 -48.72
C ALA A 5 -19.15 6.94 -47.22
N VAL A 6 -19.20 5.77 -46.65
CA VAL A 6 -19.33 5.56 -45.19
C VAL A 6 -17.92 5.67 -44.56
N LEU A 7 -17.64 6.73 -43.81
CA LEU A 7 -16.46 6.82 -42.96
C LEU A 7 -16.70 5.99 -41.69
N ALA A 8 -16.01 4.88 -41.57
CA ALA A 8 -15.94 4.12 -40.34
C ALA A 8 -14.92 4.77 -39.38
N SER A 9 -15.42 5.42 -38.33
CA SER A 9 -14.59 5.91 -37.23
C SER A 9 -14.13 4.73 -36.37
N VAL A 10 -12.85 4.38 -36.47
CA VAL A 10 -12.21 3.41 -35.56
C VAL A 10 -11.96 4.10 -34.22
N PHE A 11 -12.81 3.83 -33.24
CA PHE A 11 -12.54 4.17 -31.85
C PHE A 11 -11.40 3.25 -31.38
N GLY A 12 -10.19 3.77 -31.32
CA GLY A 12 -9.06 3.13 -30.66
C GLY A 12 -9.32 3.08 -29.17
N ALA A 13 -9.71 1.89 -28.65
CA ALA A 13 -9.69 1.63 -27.22
C ALA A 13 -8.23 1.69 -26.76
N GLY A 14 -7.84 2.80 -26.14
CA GLY A 14 -6.58 2.93 -25.46
C GLY A 14 -6.53 1.91 -24.31
N THR A 15 -5.86 0.79 -24.50
CA THR A 15 -5.45 -0.10 -23.42
C THR A 15 -4.53 0.72 -22.51
N ALA A 16 -4.99 1.06 -21.29
CA ALA A 16 -4.11 1.52 -20.23
C ALA A 16 -3.09 0.39 -20.01
N ALA A 17 -1.90 0.53 -20.59
CA ALA A 17 -0.81 -0.39 -20.38
C ALA A 17 -0.52 -0.39 -18.88
N ALA A 18 -0.69 -1.53 -18.22
CA ALA A 18 -0.19 -1.72 -16.87
C ALA A 18 1.29 -1.31 -16.89
N ALA A 19 1.70 -0.39 -16.01
CA ALA A 19 3.08 0.03 -15.93
C ALA A 19 3.95 -1.22 -15.78
N ASP A 20 5.00 -1.33 -16.56
CA ASP A 20 5.93 -2.45 -16.42
C ASP A 20 6.50 -2.46 -14.99
N ALA A 21 6.90 -3.60 -14.48
CA ALA A 21 7.40 -3.71 -13.10
C ALA A 21 8.54 -2.73 -12.82
N ALA A 22 9.41 -2.48 -13.80
CA ALA A 22 10.50 -1.52 -13.70
C ALA A 22 9.98 -0.07 -13.56
N GLY A 23 8.88 0.28 -14.25
CA GLY A 23 8.22 1.58 -14.12
C GLY A 23 7.65 1.81 -12.73
N LEU A 24 7.06 0.78 -12.10
CA LEU A 24 6.57 0.88 -10.73
C LEU A 24 7.69 1.19 -9.74
N TRP A 25 8.80 0.47 -9.83
CA TRP A 25 9.97 0.69 -8.97
C TRP A 25 10.57 2.08 -9.15
N ARG A 26 10.73 2.53 -10.41
CA ARG A 26 11.23 3.89 -10.69
C ARG A 26 10.33 4.97 -10.09
N GLY A 27 9.02 4.86 -10.26
CA GLY A 27 8.06 5.82 -9.67
C GLY A 27 8.10 5.85 -8.14
N LEU A 28 8.28 4.70 -7.49
CA LEU A 28 8.45 4.62 -6.03
C LEU A 28 9.77 5.27 -5.59
N ALA A 29 10.89 4.94 -6.25
CA ALA A 29 12.20 5.50 -5.91
C ALA A 29 12.27 7.01 -6.13
N ALA A 30 11.58 7.53 -7.16
CA ALA A 30 11.49 8.96 -7.45
C ALA A 30 10.52 9.71 -6.51
N GLY A 31 9.78 9.02 -5.63
CA GLY A 31 8.76 9.62 -4.77
C GLY A 31 7.50 10.10 -5.50
N GLU A 32 7.36 9.77 -6.79
CA GLU A 32 6.19 10.12 -7.62
C GLU A 32 4.95 9.30 -7.28
N THR A 33 5.18 8.10 -6.75
CA THR A 33 4.14 7.17 -6.32
C THR A 33 4.38 6.73 -4.87
N VAL A 34 3.39 6.05 -4.29
CA VAL A 34 3.40 5.60 -2.90
C VAL A 34 3.17 4.10 -2.85
N ALA A 35 3.92 3.41 -2.00
CA ALA A 35 3.71 2.01 -1.67
C ALA A 35 2.68 1.88 -0.55
N LEU A 36 1.45 1.45 -0.86
CA LEU A 36 0.48 0.98 0.13
C LEU A 36 0.70 -0.53 0.31
N MET A 37 1.29 -0.92 1.43
CA MET A 37 1.66 -2.30 1.70
C MET A 37 0.76 -2.91 2.77
N ARG A 38 0.18 -4.08 2.47
CA ARG A 38 -0.41 -4.90 3.52
C ARG A 38 0.71 -5.52 4.35
N HIS A 39 0.54 -5.54 5.69
CA HIS A 39 1.49 -6.23 6.57
C HIS A 39 1.82 -7.64 6.05
N ALA A 40 3.02 -8.11 6.31
CA ALA A 40 3.48 -9.45 5.96
C ALA A 40 2.65 -10.55 6.64
N SER A 41 2.91 -11.80 6.31
CA SER A 41 2.09 -12.95 6.72
C SER A 41 1.95 -13.07 8.24
N ALA A 42 0.71 -12.91 8.70
CA ALA A 42 0.26 -13.10 10.09
C ALA A 42 -0.94 -14.05 10.03
N PRO A 43 -0.76 -15.35 10.29
CA PRO A 43 -1.80 -16.37 10.16
C PRO A 43 -3.01 -16.10 11.06
N GLY A 44 -4.20 -16.49 10.60
CA GLY A 44 -5.46 -16.31 11.30
C GLY A 44 -6.28 -15.12 10.79
N LEU A 45 -7.44 -14.90 11.41
CA LEU A 45 -8.40 -13.85 11.09
C LEU A 45 -8.70 -13.04 12.36
N GLY A 46 -8.82 -11.72 12.24
CA GLY A 46 -9.08 -10.83 13.38
C GLY A 46 -7.93 -10.78 14.38
N ASP A 47 -8.19 -10.28 15.55
CA ASP A 47 -7.31 -10.29 16.71
C ASP A 47 -7.99 -11.06 17.87
N PRO A 48 -7.27 -11.55 18.90
CA PRO A 48 -7.87 -12.20 20.06
C PRO A 48 -8.88 -11.29 20.79
N ALA A 49 -9.82 -11.89 21.51
CA ALA A 49 -10.88 -11.14 22.23
C ALA A 49 -10.34 -10.21 23.34
N ASN A 50 -9.14 -10.49 23.84
CA ASN A 50 -8.45 -9.66 24.83
C ASN A 50 -7.49 -8.65 24.20
N PHE A 51 -7.69 -8.29 22.93
CA PHE A 51 -6.85 -7.36 22.19
C PHE A 51 -6.60 -6.05 22.96
N ALA A 52 -5.31 -5.68 23.06
CA ALA A 52 -4.86 -4.38 23.52
C ALA A 52 -3.80 -3.84 22.55
N LEU A 53 -3.93 -2.58 22.14
CA LEU A 53 -3.09 -2.00 21.09
C LEU A 53 -1.62 -1.87 21.49
N ASP A 54 -1.36 -1.64 22.76
CA ASP A 54 -0.04 -1.45 23.36
C ASP A 54 0.60 -2.76 23.90
N ASP A 55 -0.11 -3.89 23.76
CA ASP A 55 0.35 -5.21 24.20
C ASP A 55 0.36 -6.22 23.04
N CYS A 56 1.56 -6.45 22.49
CA CYS A 56 1.72 -7.36 21.35
C CYS A 56 1.35 -8.82 21.66
N ASP A 57 1.41 -9.26 22.92
CA ASP A 57 1.07 -10.62 23.30
C ASP A 57 -0.44 -10.89 23.19
N THR A 58 -1.25 -9.83 23.12
CA THR A 58 -2.70 -9.88 22.91
C THR A 58 -3.10 -9.77 21.44
N GLN A 59 -2.14 -9.70 20.53
CA GLN A 59 -2.40 -9.45 19.12
C GLN A 59 -2.05 -10.66 18.25
N ARG A 60 -2.69 -10.72 17.08
CA ARG A 60 -2.26 -11.61 16.00
C ARG A 60 -1.00 -11.05 15.35
N ASN A 61 0.14 -11.75 15.55
CA ASN A 61 1.46 -11.31 15.14
C ASN A 61 1.98 -12.00 13.89
N LEU A 62 3.09 -11.49 13.33
CA LEU A 62 3.77 -12.12 12.20
C LEU A 62 4.26 -13.52 12.55
N SER A 63 4.09 -14.46 11.63
CA SER A 63 4.78 -15.75 11.68
C SER A 63 6.28 -15.60 11.42
N ALA A 64 7.06 -16.65 11.67
CA ALA A 64 8.46 -16.67 11.26
C ALA A 64 8.62 -16.46 9.75
N ALA A 65 7.74 -17.07 8.94
CA ALA A 65 7.69 -16.88 7.49
C ALA A 65 7.34 -15.42 7.14
N GLY A 66 6.37 -14.78 7.83
CA GLY A 66 6.03 -13.37 7.62
C GLY A 66 7.18 -12.43 7.96
N ARG A 67 7.96 -12.71 9.00
CA ARG A 67 9.18 -11.95 9.32
C ARG A 67 10.25 -12.09 8.23
N ALA A 68 10.42 -13.28 7.67
CA ALA A 68 11.34 -13.52 6.55
C ALA A 68 10.85 -12.79 5.28
N GLU A 69 9.55 -12.88 4.98
CA GLU A 69 8.90 -12.16 3.88
C GLU A 69 9.13 -10.64 3.97
N ALA A 70 8.90 -10.03 5.15
CA ALA A 70 9.13 -8.61 5.35
C ALA A 70 10.58 -8.19 5.08
N ARG A 71 11.56 -8.98 5.54
CA ARG A 71 12.99 -8.73 5.23
C ARG A 71 13.30 -8.85 3.73
N ALA A 72 12.73 -9.85 3.06
CA ALA A 72 12.90 -10.04 1.62
C ALA A 72 12.30 -8.89 0.81
N ILE A 73 11.12 -8.38 1.21
CA ILE A 73 10.50 -7.20 0.61
C ILE A 73 11.41 -5.98 0.83
N GLY A 74 11.95 -5.79 2.04
CA GLY A 74 12.89 -4.71 2.33
C GLY A 74 14.16 -4.77 1.49
N ALA A 75 14.73 -5.95 1.29
CA ALA A 75 15.86 -6.13 0.38
C ALA A 75 15.51 -5.70 -1.05
N ARG A 76 14.35 -6.13 -1.58
CA ARG A 76 13.89 -5.70 -2.92
C ARG A 76 13.69 -4.18 -3.02
N LEU A 77 13.17 -3.52 -1.97
CA LEU A 77 13.05 -2.06 -1.94
C LEU A 77 14.44 -1.41 -2.09
N ARG A 78 15.44 -1.84 -1.31
CA ARG A 78 16.82 -1.33 -1.37
C ARG A 78 17.48 -1.62 -2.71
N ASP A 79 17.28 -2.80 -3.30
CA ASP A 79 17.80 -3.18 -4.63
C ASP A 79 17.28 -2.25 -5.73
N HIS A 80 16.13 -1.59 -5.49
CA HIS A 80 15.55 -0.59 -6.38
C HIS A 80 15.80 0.87 -5.93
N GLY A 81 16.79 1.10 -5.03
CA GLY A 81 17.20 2.43 -4.59
C GLY A 81 16.27 3.08 -3.56
N ILE A 82 15.42 2.29 -2.89
CA ILE A 82 14.52 2.77 -1.82
C ILE A 82 15.12 2.36 -0.47
N ASP A 83 16.04 3.16 0.04
CA ASP A 83 16.80 2.92 1.29
C ASP A 83 16.62 4.01 2.35
N HIS A 84 16.00 5.15 1.98
CA HIS A 84 15.71 6.30 2.84
C HIS A 84 14.27 6.79 2.67
N ALA A 85 13.30 5.88 2.79
CA ALA A 85 11.89 6.18 2.64
C ALA A 85 11.29 6.89 3.87
N VAL A 86 10.20 7.63 3.66
CA VAL A 86 9.26 8.00 4.70
C VAL A 86 8.39 6.77 4.98
N VAL A 87 8.60 6.11 6.12
CA VAL A 87 7.86 4.89 6.49
C VAL A 87 6.81 5.23 7.54
N ARG A 88 5.54 5.01 7.20
CA ARG A 88 4.42 5.14 8.14
C ARG A 88 3.78 3.78 8.36
N SER A 89 3.35 3.49 9.57
CA SER A 89 2.76 2.20 9.91
C SER A 89 1.53 2.34 10.78
N SER A 90 0.55 1.47 10.57
CA SER A 90 -0.44 1.16 11.60
C SER A 90 0.26 0.80 12.91
N ARG A 91 -0.39 1.11 14.04
CA ARG A 91 0.12 0.82 15.38
C ARG A 91 0.02 -0.65 15.78
N TRP A 92 -0.68 -1.49 15.01
CA TRP A 92 -0.70 -2.95 15.24
C TRP A 92 0.68 -3.55 15.14
N CYS A 93 1.03 -4.44 16.07
CA CYS A 93 2.38 -5.03 16.15
C CYS A 93 2.81 -5.71 14.85
N ARG A 94 1.92 -6.42 14.15
CA ARG A 94 2.22 -7.01 12.83
C ARG A 94 2.58 -6.00 11.76
N CYS A 95 2.02 -4.78 11.82
CA CYS A 95 2.37 -3.71 10.88
C CYS A 95 3.68 -3.04 11.27
N LEU A 96 3.88 -2.72 12.56
CA LEU A 96 5.12 -2.16 13.07
C LEU A 96 6.31 -3.08 12.83
N ASP A 97 6.14 -4.39 13.09
CA ASP A 97 7.17 -5.38 12.84
C ASP A 97 7.48 -5.50 11.34
N THR A 98 6.43 -5.53 10.48
CA THR A 98 6.64 -5.49 9.03
C THR A 98 7.47 -4.26 8.66
N ALA A 99 7.04 -3.07 9.05
CA ALA A 99 7.69 -1.80 8.70
C ALA A 99 9.14 -1.73 9.17
N ARG A 100 9.43 -2.19 10.40
CA ARG A 100 10.80 -2.24 10.94
C ARG A 100 11.68 -3.23 10.17
N LEU A 101 11.13 -4.39 9.80
CA LEU A 101 11.86 -5.43 9.08
C LEU A 101 12.12 -5.09 7.61
N LEU A 102 11.39 -4.13 7.02
CA LEU A 102 11.74 -3.57 5.71
C LEU A 102 13.11 -2.89 5.74
N ASP A 103 13.47 -2.24 6.83
CA ASP A 103 14.78 -1.57 7.02
C ASP A 103 15.10 -0.57 5.88
N VAL A 104 14.14 0.33 5.60
CA VAL A 104 14.26 1.35 4.53
C VAL A 104 14.01 2.78 5.03
N GLY A 105 13.92 2.97 6.35
CA GLY A 105 13.72 4.29 6.97
C GLY A 105 13.15 4.21 8.38
N GLU A 106 13.08 5.35 9.05
CA GLU A 106 12.48 5.46 10.38
C GLU A 106 10.96 5.20 10.31
N VAL A 107 10.47 4.35 11.20
CA VAL A 107 9.06 3.97 11.26
C VAL A 107 8.27 4.92 12.14
N VAL A 108 7.29 5.62 11.55
CA VAL A 108 6.39 6.54 12.26
C VAL A 108 5.02 5.87 12.44
N PRO A 109 4.63 5.48 13.68
CA PRO A 109 3.30 4.99 13.97
C PRO A 109 2.24 6.03 13.61
N THR A 110 1.24 5.64 12.85
CA THR A 110 0.25 6.54 12.27
C THR A 110 -1.17 6.00 12.48
N PRO A 111 -1.96 6.56 13.42
CA PRO A 111 -3.29 6.05 13.78
C PRO A 111 -4.27 5.93 12.60
N ALA A 112 -4.16 6.79 11.59
CA ALA A 112 -5.01 6.73 10.40
C ALA A 112 -4.81 5.45 9.56
N LEU A 113 -3.72 4.71 9.79
CA LEU A 113 -3.41 3.43 9.14
C LEU A 113 -3.87 2.22 9.96
N ASP A 114 -4.45 2.42 11.14
CA ASP A 114 -4.93 1.36 12.02
C ASP A 114 -6.07 0.57 11.37
N SER A 115 -6.22 -0.70 11.76
CA SER A 115 -7.29 -1.55 11.25
C SER A 115 -8.66 -1.06 11.72
N PHE A 116 -9.59 -0.89 10.80
CA PHE A 116 -11.02 -0.71 11.12
C PHE A 116 -11.84 -1.97 10.79
N PHE A 117 -11.18 -3.14 10.80
CA PHE A 117 -11.85 -4.41 10.50
C PHE A 117 -12.99 -4.70 11.48
N GLU A 118 -12.75 -4.46 12.78
CA GLU A 118 -13.75 -4.63 13.85
C GLU A 118 -14.63 -3.38 14.06
N ASP A 119 -14.17 -2.20 13.62
CA ASP A 119 -14.91 -0.92 13.70
C ASP A 119 -15.07 -0.30 12.31
N ARG A 120 -16.04 -0.79 11.56
CA ARG A 120 -16.30 -0.35 10.18
C ARG A 120 -16.73 1.11 10.09
N GLU A 121 -17.27 1.68 11.14
CA GLU A 121 -17.73 3.07 11.17
C GLU A 121 -16.55 4.07 11.15
N ALA A 122 -15.40 3.69 11.68
CA ALA A 122 -14.18 4.49 11.62
C ALA A 122 -13.60 4.59 10.20
N GLY A 123 -13.87 3.62 9.32
CA GLY A 123 -13.28 3.48 8.00
C GLY A 123 -13.32 4.74 7.14
N PRO A 124 -14.49 5.40 6.91
CA PRO A 124 -14.57 6.60 6.08
C PRO A 124 -13.72 7.76 6.61
N GLY A 125 -13.66 7.93 7.93
CA GLY A 125 -12.85 8.97 8.59
C GLY A 125 -11.35 8.73 8.40
N GLN A 126 -10.89 7.52 8.65
CA GLN A 126 -9.49 7.12 8.47
C GLN A 126 -9.07 7.24 7.00
N THR A 127 -9.89 6.76 6.07
CA THR A 127 -9.64 6.86 4.62
C THR A 127 -9.44 8.31 4.17
N ARG A 128 -10.30 9.25 4.61
CA ARG A 128 -10.12 10.68 4.33
C ARG A 128 -8.83 11.23 4.91
N THR A 129 -8.45 10.80 6.11
CA THR A 129 -7.22 11.25 6.77
C THR A 129 -5.98 10.77 6.02
N VAL A 130 -5.96 9.49 5.57
CA VAL A 130 -4.85 8.97 4.76
C VAL A 130 -4.74 9.70 3.43
N ARG A 131 -5.86 9.97 2.74
CA ARG A 131 -5.85 10.74 1.47
C ARG A 131 -5.25 12.13 1.67
N ARG A 132 -5.62 12.85 2.73
CA ARG A 132 -5.02 14.16 3.07
C ARG A 132 -3.53 14.05 3.36
N LEU A 133 -3.13 13.09 4.21
CA LEU A 133 -1.73 12.85 4.54
C LEU A 133 -0.87 12.62 3.27
N LEU A 134 -1.41 11.93 2.28
CA LEU A 134 -0.70 11.68 1.02
C LEU A 134 -0.70 12.89 0.08
N ALA A 135 -1.75 13.70 0.10
CA ALA A 135 -1.84 14.93 -0.69
C ALA A 135 -0.93 16.04 -0.14
N ASP A 136 -0.81 16.13 1.18
CA ASP A 136 -0.03 17.18 1.86
C ASP A 136 1.48 16.89 1.88
N ASP A 137 1.89 15.64 1.59
CA ASP A 137 3.31 15.25 1.60
C ASP A 137 3.99 15.62 0.28
N ALA A 138 4.60 16.79 0.27
CA ALA A 138 5.41 17.30 -0.85
C ALA A 138 6.92 16.97 -0.70
N SER A 139 7.29 15.98 0.10
CA SER A 139 8.71 15.69 0.41
C SER A 139 9.54 15.25 -0.80
N GLY A 140 8.90 14.74 -1.86
CA GLY A 140 9.57 14.15 -3.02
C GLY A 140 10.38 12.89 -2.70
N ARG A 141 10.25 12.34 -1.47
CA ARG A 141 10.95 11.15 -1.01
C ARG A 141 10.12 9.89 -1.28
N PRO A 142 10.75 8.71 -1.43
CA PRO A 142 10.05 7.44 -1.41
C PRO A 142 9.15 7.31 -0.17
N ARG A 143 7.93 6.82 -0.35
CA ARG A 143 6.93 6.68 0.74
C ARG A 143 6.42 5.25 0.80
N VAL A 144 6.45 4.66 2.00
CA VAL A 144 5.94 3.32 2.29
C VAL A 144 4.96 3.41 3.44
N LEU A 145 3.71 3.02 3.21
CA LEU A 145 2.66 2.95 4.21
C LEU A 145 2.30 1.49 4.48
N VAL A 146 2.63 0.99 5.67
CA VAL A 146 2.31 -0.38 6.08
C VAL A 146 0.99 -0.36 6.87
N THR A 147 -0.01 -1.07 6.36
CA THR A 147 -1.35 -1.08 6.91
C THR A 147 -2.05 -2.43 6.70
N HIS A 148 -3.37 -2.45 6.74
CA HIS A 148 -4.22 -3.63 6.68
C HIS A 148 -4.97 -3.72 5.34
N GLN A 149 -5.45 -4.92 5.01
CA GLN A 149 -6.25 -5.15 3.82
C GLN A 149 -7.44 -4.20 3.74
N VAL A 150 -8.17 -4.00 4.84
CA VAL A 150 -9.40 -3.16 4.86
C VAL A 150 -9.10 -1.70 4.49
N ASN A 151 -7.96 -1.16 4.95
CA ASN A 151 -7.53 0.21 4.65
C ASN A 151 -7.17 0.35 3.17
N ILE A 152 -6.39 -0.60 2.63
CA ILE A 152 -5.99 -0.57 1.22
C ILE A 152 -7.21 -0.71 0.31
N THR A 153 -8.13 -1.64 0.63
CA THR A 153 -9.36 -1.81 -0.16
C THR A 153 -10.23 -0.55 -0.13
N ALA A 154 -10.38 0.11 1.04
CA ALA A 154 -11.16 1.35 1.13
C ALA A 154 -10.52 2.54 0.39
N LEU A 155 -9.20 2.51 0.19
CA LEU A 155 -8.45 3.53 -0.54
C LEU A 155 -8.44 3.31 -2.05
N THR A 156 -8.50 2.05 -2.51
CA THR A 156 -8.09 1.66 -3.88
C THR A 156 -9.01 0.66 -4.57
N ASP A 157 -10.01 0.12 -3.87
CA ASP A 157 -10.85 -1.02 -4.30
C ASP A 157 -10.05 -2.33 -4.58
N VAL A 158 -8.74 -2.35 -4.26
CA VAL A 158 -7.89 -3.54 -4.41
C VAL A 158 -7.88 -4.35 -3.13
N PHE A 159 -8.05 -5.68 -3.24
CA PHE A 159 -7.87 -6.63 -2.14
C PHE A 159 -6.44 -7.23 -2.21
N PRO A 160 -5.47 -6.72 -1.42
CA PRO A 160 -4.09 -7.16 -1.51
C PRO A 160 -3.84 -8.47 -0.75
N ALA A 161 -2.91 -9.30 -1.23
CA ALA A 161 -2.32 -10.39 -0.47
C ALA A 161 -1.44 -9.86 0.69
N SER A 162 -1.07 -10.71 1.65
CA SER A 162 -0.07 -10.37 2.68
C SER A 162 1.26 -10.01 2.00
N GLY A 163 1.93 -8.97 2.47
CA GLY A 163 3.20 -8.50 1.90
C GLY A 163 3.09 -7.80 0.54
N GLU A 164 1.92 -7.78 -0.08
CA GLU A 164 1.74 -7.14 -1.37
C GLU A 164 1.75 -5.61 -1.26
N ILE A 165 2.36 -4.96 -2.26
CA ILE A 165 2.39 -3.52 -2.41
C ILE A 165 1.43 -3.11 -3.53
N VAL A 166 0.45 -2.29 -3.21
CA VAL A 166 -0.38 -1.57 -4.18
C VAL A 166 0.27 -0.21 -4.40
N VAL A 167 0.75 0.02 -5.62
CA VAL A 167 1.42 1.28 -5.99
C VAL A 167 0.35 2.27 -6.42
N VAL A 168 0.30 3.42 -5.74
CA VAL A 168 -0.69 4.45 -6.00
C VAL A 168 -0.03 5.79 -6.32
N ARG A 169 -0.71 6.61 -7.13
CA ARG A 169 -0.35 8.00 -7.38
C ARG A 169 -1.41 8.90 -6.75
N PRO A 170 -1.03 9.76 -5.79
CA PRO A 170 -1.92 10.81 -5.29
C PRO A 170 -2.25 11.82 -6.39
N GLY A 171 -3.49 12.27 -6.44
CA GLY A 171 -3.95 13.26 -7.40
C GLY A 171 -5.16 14.04 -6.85
N PRO A 172 -5.64 15.07 -7.57
CA PRO A 172 -6.73 15.94 -7.11
C PRO A 172 -8.05 15.19 -6.92
N GLU A 173 -8.27 14.11 -7.65
CA GLU A 173 -9.48 13.28 -7.56
C GLU A 173 -9.34 12.09 -6.59
N GLY A 174 -8.18 11.95 -5.92
CA GLY A 174 -7.89 10.87 -4.99
C GLY A 174 -6.64 10.07 -5.32
N LEU A 175 -6.67 8.74 -5.11
CA LEU A 175 -5.55 7.85 -5.36
C LEU A 175 -5.80 7.02 -6.63
N ALA A 176 -4.95 7.17 -7.63
CA ALA A 176 -4.96 6.30 -8.80
C ALA A 176 -4.06 5.08 -8.56
N VAL A 177 -4.59 3.88 -8.74
CA VAL A 177 -3.78 2.64 -8.72
C VAL A 177 -2.94 2.57 -10.00
N VAL A 178 -1.62 2.55 -9.86
CA VAL A 178 -0.66 2.48 -10.96
C VAL A 178 -0.29 1.03 -11.27
N GLY A 179 -0.24 0.18 -10.24
CA GLY A 179 0.05 -1.23 -10.38
C GLY A 179 0.19 -1.95 -9.03
N ARG A 180 0.63 -3.19 -9.10
CA ARG A 180 0.77 -4.06 -7.93
C ARG A 180 2.12 -4.78 -7.98
N ILE A 181 2.76 -4.93 -6.84
CA ILE A 181 4.02 -5.67 -6.69
C ILE A 181 3.75 -6.82 -5.72
N ALA A 182 3.79 -8.03 -6.23
CA ALA A 182 3.63 -9.24 -5.41
C ALA A 182 4.81 -9.40 -4.44
N PRO A 183 4.59 -10.00 -3.25
CA PRO A 183 5.69 -10.39 -2.37
C PRO A 183 6.62 -11.39 -3.09
N PRO A 184 7.88 -11.52 -2.61
CA PRO A 184 8.86 -12.46 -3.19
C PRO A 184 8.51 -13.91 -2.91
#